data_75962a2f7ceec6731e3a406b5041383e
#
_entry.id   75962a2f7ceec6731e3a406b5041383e
#
_cell.length_a   1.000
_cell.length_b   1.000
_cell.length_c   1.000
_cell.angle_alpha   90.00
_cell.angle_beta   90.00
_cell.angle_gamma   90.00
#
_symmetry.space_group_name_H-M   'P 1'
#
loop_
_entity.id
_entity.type
_entity.pdbx_description
1 polymer ?
#
loop_
_entity_poly.entity_id
_entity_poly.type
_entity_poly.pdbx_seq_one_letter_code
_entity_poly.pdbx_strand_id
1 'polypeptide(L)'
;MFRASSMLLQCRITFFTRSPCSLCDTAKAVVQNVKAKRDLEYHEINVMEPGQEKWKIYEFDTPVIHIDKAAAPETTTSSLKLMHRFKEDEVIKLMDEVERS
;
A
#
# COMPACT_ATOMS: atom_id res chain seq x y z
N MET A 1 20.95 -3.52 -19.62
CA MET A 1 20.49 -3.70 -19.37
C MET A 1 19.62 -3.39 -19.03
N PHE A 2 19.27 -3.39 -18.88
CA PHE A 2 18.61 -3.39 -18.63
C PHE A 2 17.68 -3.23 -18.09
N ARG A 3 17.09 -3.01 -18.00
CA ARG A 3 16.37 -3.08 -17.45
C ARG A 3 15.53 -3.42 -16.88
N ALA A 4 15.33 -3.30 -17.24
CA ALA A 4 15.19 -4.53 -16.48
C ALA A 4 14.79 -4.27 -15.04
N SER A 5 15.23 -3.18 -14.46
CA SER A 5 14.93 -2.88 -13.06
C SER A 5 13.43 -2.75 -12.81
N SER A 6 12.66 -2.24 -13.79
CA SER A 6 11.21 -2.14 -13.61
C SER A 6 10.57 -3.52 -13.53
N MET A 7 11.20 -4.52 -14.12
CA MET A 7 10.72 -5.89 -14.03
C MET A 7 10.99 -6.50 -12.67
N LEU A 8 11.80 -5.85 -11.86
CA LEU A 8 12.15 -6.34 -10.54
C LEU A 8 11.24 -5.82 -9.43
N LEU A 9 10.27 -4.97 -9.79
CA LEU A 9 9.25 -4.58 -8.81
C LEU A 9 8.45 -5.81 -8.46
N GLN A 10 8.48 -6.19 -7.19
CA GLN A 10 7.83 -7.41 -6.73
C GLN A 10 6.56 -7.14 -5.95
N CYS A 11 6.48 -5.99 -5.34
CA CYS A 11 5.34 -5.63 -4.51
C CYS A 11 4.67 -4.38 -4.98
N ARG A 12 3.38 -4.32 -4.76
CA ARG A 12 2.58 -3.10 -4.93
C ARG A 12 1.95 -2.77 -3.60
N ILE A 13 2.06 -1.51 -3.18
CA ILE A 13 1.35 -1.00 -2.02
C ILE A 13 0.29 -0.04 -2.49
N THR A 14 -0.96 -0.30 -2.08
CA THR A 14 -2.07 0.62 -2.31
C THR A 14 -2.40 1.27 -0.98
N PHE A 15 -2.33 2.58 -0.94
CA PHE A 15 -2.56 3.37 0.27
C PHE A 15 -3.95 3.98 0.20
N PHE A 16 -4.82 3.57 1.12
CA PHE A 16 -6.18 4.08 1.20
C PHE A 16 -6.23 5.18 2.25
N THR A 17 -6.66 6.36 1.83
CA THR A 17 -6.65 7.54 2.68
C THR A 17 -7.98 8.28 2.57
N ARG A 18 -8.17 9.25 3.43
CA ARG A 18 -9.25 10.22 3.30
C ARG A 18 -8.72 11.54 3.85
N SER A 19 -9.44 12.62 3.56
CA SER A 19 -9.01 13.95 3.96
C SER A 19 -10.11 14.62 4.78
N PRO A 20 -9.83 15.23 5.92
CA PRO A 20 -8.53 15.30 6.59
C PRO A 20 -8.22 14.02 7.39
N CYS A 21 -6.94 13.69 7.55
CA CYS A 21 -6.57 12.48 8.29
C CYS A 21 -5.12 12.59 8.77
N SER A 22 -4.92 12.96 10.04
CA SER A 22 -3.57 13.09 10.57
C SER A 22 -2.86 11.75 10.68
N LEU A 23 -3.59 10.68 10.99
CA LEU A 23 -2.99 9.34 11.02
C LEU A 23 -2.51 8.92 9.63
N CYS A 24 -3.22 9.36 8.59
CA CYS A 24 -2.82 9.06 7.22
C CYS A 24 -1.50 9.74 6.88
N ASP A 25 -1.28 10.95 7.36
CA ASP A 25 -0.03 11.65 7.12
C ASP A 25 1.15 10.90 7.75
N THR A 26 0.97 10.43 8.97
CA THR A 26 2.01 9.65 9.65
C THR A 26 2.28 8.33 8.93
N ALA A 27 1.21 7.64 8.55
CA ALA A 27 1.33 6.35 7.86
C ALA A 27 1.97 6.52 6.50
N LYS A 28 1.63 7.60 5.80
CA LYS A 28 2.21 7.88 4.49
C LYS A 28 3.72 8.07 4.59
N ALA A 29 4.18 8.76 5.62
CA ALA A 29 5.62 8.94 5.84
C ALA A 29 6.31 7.61 6.04
N VAL A 30 5.68 6.67 6.76
CA VAL A 30 6.24 5.33 6.95
C VAL A 30 6.39 4.63 5.59
N VAL A 31 5.35 4.66 4.76
CA VAL A 31 5.38 4.00 3.45
C VAL A 31 6.43 4.65 2.55
N GLN A 32 6.52 5.98 2.57
CA GLN A 32 7.51 6.67 1.76
C GLN A 32 8.95 6.32 2.19
N ASN A 33 9.18 6.14 3.48
CA ASN A 33 10.48 5.71 3.98
C ASN A 33 10.83 4.31 3.50
N VAL A 34 9.84 3.40 3.48
CA VAL A 34 10.07 2.06 2.96
C VAL A 34 10.37 2.14 1.46
N LYS A 35 9.61 2.97 0.73
CA LYS A 35 9.80 3.12 -0.71
C LYS A 35 11.21 3.63 -1.03
N ALA A 36 11.77 4.45 -0.16
CA ALA A 36 13.12 4.97 -0.35
C ALA A 36 14.18 3.87 -0.20
N LYS A 37 13.85 2.78 0.49
CA LYS A 37 14.79 1.68 0.76
C LYS A 37 14.57 0.47 -0.13
N ARG A 38 13.37 0.27 -0.64
CA ARG A 38 13.01 -0.89 -1.45
C ARG A 38 12.09 -0.45 -2.58
N ASP A 39 12.36 -0.95 -3.76
CA ASP A 39 11.53 -0.65 -4.92
C ASP A 39 10.16 -1.30 -4.74
N LEU A 40 9.13 -0.54 -5.01
CA LEU A 40 7.75 -1.04 -4.99
C LEU A 40 6.90 -0.15 -5.88
N GLU A 41 5.79 -0.71 -6.35
CA GLU A 41 4.79 0.05 -7.08
C GLU A 41 3.85 0.68 -6.05
N TYR A 42 3.56 1.96 -6.20
CA TYR A 42 2.79 2.70 -5.20
C TYR A 42 1.59 3.37 -5.83
N HIS A 43 0.44 3.17 -5.22
CA HIS A 43 -0.80 3.85 -5.62
C HIS A 43 -1.49 4.38 -4.38
N GLU A 44 -2.19 5.49 -4.56
CA GLU A 44 -2.91 6.12 -3.46
C GLU A 44 -4.36 6.32 -3.88
N ILE A 45 -5.29 5.94 -3.01
CA ILE A 45 -6.72 6.05 -3.27
C ILE A 45 -7.37 6.80 -2.11
N ASN A 46 -8.06 7.90 -2.45
CA ASN A 46 -8.90 8.58 -1.48
C ASN A 46 -10.27 7.89 -1.53
N VAL A 47 -10.65 7.24 -0.43
CA VAL A 47 -11.87 6.41 -0.42
C VAL A 47 -13.14 7.22 -0.52
N MET A 48 -13.05 8.54 -0.35
CA MET A 48 -14.23 9.41 -0.44
C MET A 48 -14.42 10.01 -1.84
N GLU A 49 -13.51 9.74 -2.77
CA GLU A 49 -13.63 10.29 -4.11
C GLU A 49 -14.69 9.57 -4.92
N PRO A 50 -15.36 10.32 -5.83
CA PRO A 50 -16.29 9.68 -6.76
C PRO A 50 -15.58 8.60 -7.57
N GLY A 51 -16.26 7.48 -7.76
CA GLY A 51 -15.66 6.37 -8.49
C GLY A 51 -14.95 5.37 -7.61
N GLN A 52 -14.77 5.69 -6.31
CA GLN A 52 -14.08 4.81 -5.38
C GLN A 52 -15.03 4.19 -4.35
N GLU A 53 -16.29 4.04 -4.73
CA GLU A 53 -17.33 3.59 -3.79
C GLU A 53 -17.05 2.25 -3.17
N LYS A 54 -16.42 1.34 -3.90
CA LYS A 54 -16.13 0.02 -3.36
C LYS A 54 -15.15 0.07 -2.19
N TRP A 55 -14.38 1.16 -2.07
CA TRP A 55 -13.41 1.30 -1.00
C TRP A 55 -13.94 2.09 0.19
N LYS A 56 -15.20 2.53 0.14
CA LYS A 56 -15.82 3.21 1.29
C LYS A 56 -15.93 2.30 2.50
N ILE A 57 -15.75 1.00 2.33
CA ILE A 57 -15.67 0.07 3.47
C ILE A 57 -14.56 0.47 4.43
N TYR A 58 -13.56 1.22 3.95
CA TYR A 58 -12.45 1.67 4.78
C TYR A 58 -12.63 3.10 5.29
N GLU A 59 -13.78 3.71 5.07
CA GLU A 59 -14.00 5.13 5.40
C GLU A 59 -13.59 5.48 6.83
N PHE A 60 -13.87 4.61 7.77
CA PHE A 60 -13.58 4.85 9.17
C PHE A 60 -12.34 4.11 9.66
N ASP A 61 -11.63 3.46 8.76
CA ASP A 61 -10.45 2.66 9.10
C ASP A 61 -9.16 3.22 8.52
N THR A 62 -9.23 4.30 7.74
CA THR A 62 -8.02 4.89 7.15
C THR A 62 -7.07 5.35 8.25
N PRO A 63 -5.75 5.24 8.03
CA PRO A 63 -5.12 4.72 6.82
C PRO A 63 -5.12 3.20 6.76
N VAL A 64 -5.29 2.68 5.55
CA VAL A 64 -5.19 1.24 5.28
C VAL A 64 -4.20 1.08 4.15
N ILE A 65 -3.30 0.10 4.24
CA ILE A 65 -2.49 -0.27 3.08
C ILE A 65 -2.73 -1.73 2.74
N HIS A 66 -2.80 -1.99 1.44
CA HIS A 66 -2.81 -3.34 0.90
C HIS A 66 -1.43 -3.62 0.31
N ILE A 67 -0.93 -4.83 0.53
CA ILE A 67 0.35 -5.23 -0.01
C ILE A 67 0.11 -6.46 -0.88
N ASP A 68 0.35 -6.30 -2.17
CA ASP A 68 0.12 -7.34 -3.17
C ASP A 68 1.38 -7.57 -3.98
N LYS A 69 1.40 -8.67 -4.72
CA LYS A 69 2.42 -8.84 -5.75
C LYS A 69 2.17 -7.80 -6.84
N ALA A 70 3.24 -7.21 -7.35
CA ALA A 70 3.10 -6.23 -8.43
C ALA A 70 2.44 -6.86 -9.66
N ALA A 71 2.60 -8.15 -9.85
CA ALA A 71 2.02 -8.85 -11.00
C ALA A 71 0.52 -9.14 -10.83
N ALA A 72 -0.02 -8.98 -9.62
CA ALA A 72 -1.46 -9.21 -9.41
C ALA A 72 -2.25 -8.17 -10.21
N PRO A 73 -3.35 -8.59 -10.87
CA PRO A 73 -4.10 -7.67 -11.72
C PRO A 73 -4.74 -6.52 -10.95
N GLU A 74 -5.16 -6.75 -9.72
CA GLU A 74 -5.76 -5.70 -8.90
C GLU A 74 -5.67 -6.06 -7.43
N THR A 75 -5.83 -5.05 -6.59
CA THR A 75 -5.91 -5.26 -5.15
C THR A 75 -7.35 -5.60 -4.76
N THR A 76 -7.51 -6.42 -3.75
CA THR A 76 -8.83 -6.84 -3.27
C THR A 76 -8.85 -6.82 -1.75
N THR A 77 -10.04 -7.03 -1.19
CA THR A 77 -10.17 -7.08 0.28
C THR A 77 -9.50 -8.30 0.89
N SER A 78 -9.06 -9.26 0.04
CA SER A 78 -8.31 -10.42 0.51
C SER A 78 -6.81 -10.16 0.62
N SER A 79 -6.34 -9.01 0.14
CA SER A 79 -4.93 -8.67 0.18
C SER A 79 -4.42 -8.61 1.61
N LEU A 80 -3.14 -8.87 1.80
CA LEU A 80 -2.50 -8.61 3.08
C LEU A 80 -2.60 -7.11 3.35
N LYS A 81 -2.84 -6.75 4.61
CA LYS A 81 -3.09 -5.34 4.91
C LYS A 81 -2.64 -4.97 6.31
N LEU A 82 -2.36 -3.68 6.47
CA LEU A 82 -2.14 -3.05 7.77
C LEU A 82 -3.05 -1.84 7.86
N MET A 83 -3.49 -1.53 9.06
CA MET A 83 -4.44 -0.44 9.29
C MET A 83 -3.99 0.46 10.43
N HIS A 84 -4.42 1.71 10.34
CA HIS A 84 -4.33 2.72 11.39
C HIS A 84 -2.89 3.11 11.71
N ARG A 85 -2.20 2.35 12.52
CA ARG A 85 -0.81 2.65 12.91
C ARG A 85 0.05 1.44 12.59
N PHE A 86 1.15 1.68 11.90
CA PHE A 86 2.10 0.62 11.56
C PHE A 86 3.49 1.21 11.41
N LYS A 87 4.47 0.34 11.51
CA LYS A 87 5.88 0.72 11.45
C LYS A 87 6.51 0.18 10.17
N GLU A 88 7.66 0.73 9.83
CA GLU A 88 8.38 0.31 8.63
C GLU A 88 8.67 -1.19 8.62
N ASP A 89 9.09 -1.75 9.78
CA ASP A 89 9.41 -3.17 9.83
C ASP A 89 8.18 -4.06 9.61
N GLU A 90 7.01 -3.60 10.03
CA GLU A 90 5.78 -4.34 9.76
C GLU A 90 5.46 -4.35 8.26
N VAL A 91 5.65 -3.21 7.61
CA VAL A 91 5.43 -3.11 6.16
C VAL A 91 6.41 -4.04 5.43
N ILE A 92 7.68 -3.98 5.79
CA ILE A 92 8.71 -4.80 5.15
C ILE A 92 8.44 -6.29 5.36
N LYS A 93 7.99 -6.65 6.55
CA LYS A 93 7.65 -8.06 6.84
C LYS A 93 6.56 -8.56 5.89
N LEU A 94 5.51 -7.77 5.67
CA LEU A 94 4.45 -8.19 4.77
C LEU A 94 4.93 -8.21 3.31
N MET A 95 5.80 -7.29 2.93
CA MET A 95 6.39 -7.32 1.60
C MET A 95 7.16 -8.62 1.38
N ASP A 96 7.93 -9.03 2.39
CA ASP A 96 8.69 -10.28 2.31
C ASP A 96 7.75 -11.48 2.17
N GLU A 97 6.62 -11.47 2.88
CA GLU A 97 5.65 -12.56 2.78
C GLU A 97 5.04 -12.61 1.39
N VAL A 98 4.70 -11.47 0.82
CA VAL A 98 4.14 -11.39 -0.53
C VAL A 98 5.14 -11.91 -1.55
N GLU A 99 6.41 -11.53 -1.40
CA GLU A 99 7.44 -11.93 -2.36
C GLU A 99 7.74 -13.42 -2.31
N ARG A 100 7.52 -14.05 -1.15
CA ARG A 100 7.76 -15.48 -1.01
C ARG A 100 6.61 -16.34 -1.52
N SER A 101 5.46 -15.78 -1.71
CA SER A 101 4.25 -16.54 -2.09
C SER A 101 4.30 -17.00 -3.54
#